data_c27363b17488ef0580334715d3c65a44
#
_entry.id   c27363b17488ef0580334715d3c65a44
#
_cell.length_a   1.000
_cell.length_b   1.000
_cell.length_c   1.000
_cell.angle_alpha   90.00
_cell.angle_beta   90.00
_cell.angle_gamma   90.00
#
_symmetry.space_group_name_H-M   'P 1'
#
loop_
_entity.id
_entity.type
_entity.pdbx_description
1 polymer ?
#
loop_
_entity_poly.entity_id
_entity_poly.type
_entity_poly.pdbx_seq_one_letter_code
_entity_poly.pdbx_strand_id
1 'polypeptide(L)'
;EKNQSLQLKQFWIRRFRRLIPAVYVMIVVVVIYSVFFHPEILKNLRGDAIASFFYVSNWWFIFHNVSYFDSFGLPSPLKNLWSLAIEEQFYLIWPAFLLVFLKWVKNPKLLLKIVIGLGLLSAVWMTILYVPGTDPSRVYYGTDTRAFDLLAGCALAFVWPFNRLSPVVPRKSKAVLNIAGTISILCFILFTAFVSEYQPFLYRGGLLFVAILGVIMIATISHPASYLSKIFSFKPLRWIGTRSYGIYLWHYPIITLTTPVLEITQPNIWRAILQVAATFIIAELSFRFIETPIRKNGFINYFKGFKDKNYFIWKNKPVGKWLSIAGVVAVLAIFTLGMSNVLSVNTNAEKQQTSVKTTTSTPDEKKADKKEDKATKDKEADSNKASEQKETQKPDNKNKSAATPKTIITQTVAIGDSVMLDIEPYLKEAVPNITIDGLVGRQLRDAITTATGYKKFNSENSSVILELGTNGPFTEDQLNDLLDQFDKATIYLVNTRVPRGWQSDVNKSIANAASRPNVTVVDWYSRSSGQSQYFAPDGVHLTKAGAQAYVAMLTSVMNK
;
A
#
# COMPACT_ATOMS: atom_id res chain seq x y z
N GLU A 1 -43.70 -9.79 -14.73
CA GLU A 1 -43.20 -10.74 -15.77
C GLU A 1 -43.68 -10.41 -17.19
N LYS A 2 -44.38 -9.30 -17.41
CA LYS A 2 -44.71 -8.78 -18.74
C LYS A 2 -43.72 -7.68 -19.12
N ASN A 3 -42.95 -7.85 -20.19
CA ASN A 3 -42.00 -6.88 -20.80
C ASN A 3 -40.85 -6.37 -19.92
N GLN A 4 -40.11 -7.25 -19.34
CA GLN A 4 -38.80 -6.90 -18.73
C GLN A 4 -37.71 -6.93 -19.78
N SER A 5 -37.71 -5.96 -20.70
CA SER A 5 -36.50 -5.59 -21.38
C SER A 5 -35.60 -4.91 -20.34
N LEU A 6 -34.43 -5.50 -20.03
CA LEU A 6 -33.39 -4.87 -19.22
C LEU A 6 -33.02 -3.54 -19.91
N GLN A 7 -33.51 -2.43 -19.38
CA GLN A 7 -33.25 -1.10 -19.95
C GLN A 7 -31.86 -0.62 -19.43
N LEU A 8 -30.80 -1.08 -20.08
CA LEU A 8 -29.41 -0.76 -19.73
C LEU A 8 -29.17 0.74 -19.55
N LYS A 9 -29.69 1.55 -20.51
CA LYS A 9 -29.56 3.02 -20.43
C LYS A 9 -30.11 3.58 -19.14
N GLN A 10 -31.32 3.12 -18.73
CA GLN A 10 -31.93 3.59 -17.48
C GLN A 10 -31.18 3.09 -16.23
N PHE A 11 -30.62 1.88 -16.28
CA PHE A 11 -29.78 1.34 -15.21
C PHE A 11 -28.54 2.21 -15.02
N TRP A 12 -27.77 2.47 -16.08
CA TRP A 12 -26.57 3.30 -16.03
C TRP A 12 -26.88 4.74 -15.64
N ILE A 13 -27.92 5.38 -16.17
CA ILE A 13 -28.31 6.72 -15.77
C ILE A 13 -28.62 6.79 -14.26
N ARG A 14 -29.32 5.80 -13.70
CA ARG A 14 -29.61 5.76 -12.25
C ARG A 14 -28.34 5.61 -11.42
N ARG A 15 -27.38 4.81 -11.85
CA ARG A 15 -26.07 4.64 -11.18
C ARG A 15 -25.24 5.91 -11.27
N PHE A 16 -25.09 6.47 -12.45
CA PHE A 16 -24.34 7.71 -12.65
C PHE A 16 -24.87 8.88 -11.83
N ARG A 17 -26.19 9.04 -11.76
CA ARG A 17 -26.80 10.08 -10.91
C ARG A 17 -26.54 9.89 -9.42
N ARG A 18 -26.30 8.64 -8.99
CA ARG A 18 -26.05 8.33 -7.59
C ARG A 18 -24.59 8.51 -7.20
N LEU A 19 -23.64 8.16 -8.06
CA LEU A 19 -22.24 7.96 -7.69
C LEU A 19 -21.34 9.10 -8.20
N ILE A 20 -21.43 9.46 -9.47
CA ILE A 20 -20.53 10.43 -10.10
C ILE A 20 -20.50 11.81 -9.40
N PRO A 21 -21.65 12.43 -9.04
CA PRO A 21 -21.61 13.81 -8.54
C PRO A 21 -20.80 13.97 -7.27
N ALA A 22 -20.95 13.04 -6.32
CA ALA A 22 -20.28 13.12 -5.03
C ALA A 22 -18.77 12.92 -5.17
N VAL A 23 -18.34 11.93 -5.99
CA VAL A 23 -16.92 11.69 -6.28
C VAL A 23 -16.26 12.91 -6.91
N TYR A 24 -16.89 13.48 -7.94
CA TYR A 24 -16.30 14.61 -8.66
C TYR A 24 -16.16 15.86 -7.77
N VAL A 25 -17.18 16.13 -6.95
CA VAL A 25 -17.10 17.22 -5.97
C VAL A 25 -16.00 16.95 -4.95
N MET A 26 -15.89 15.73 -4.45
CA MET A 26 -14.84 15.34 -3.50
C MET A 26 -13.45 15.51 -4.11
N ILE A 27 -13.21 15.03 -5.34
CA ILE A 27 -11.91 15.20 -6.03
C ILE A 27 -11.56 16.69 -6.15
N VAL A 28 -12.52 17.52 -6.59
CA VAL A 28 -12.30 18.97 -6.73
C VAL A 28 -11.94 19.60 -5.39
N VAL A 29 -12.66 19.27 -4.32
CA VAL A 29 -12.38 19.80 -2.98
C VAL A 29 -11.01 19.35 -2.47
N VAL A 30 -10.65 18.07 -2.65
CA VAL A 30 -9.35 17.53 -2.25
C VAL A 30 -8.20 18.23 -2.99
N VAL A 31 -8.31 18.42 -4.30
CA VAL A 31 -7.28 19.12 -5.10
C VAL A 31 -7.15 20.57 -4.63
N ILE A 32 -8.27 21.29 -4.43
CA ILE A 32 -8.24 22.69 -3.95
C ILE A 32 -7.63 22.77 -2.55
N TYR A 33 -8.01 21.89 -1.63
CA TYR A 33 -7.44 21.84 -0.30
C TYR A 33 -5.92 21.61 -0.35
N SER A 34 -5.49 20.68 -1.22
CA SER A 34 -4.06 20.37 -1.38
C SER A 34 -3.27 21.53 -1.98
N VAL A 35 -3.86 22.37 -2.83
CA VAL A 35 -3.20 23.59 -3.34
C VAL A 35 -2.81 24.53 -2.21
N PHE A 36 -3.65 24.67 -1.19
CA PHE A 36 -3.41 25.62 -0.10
C PHE A 36 -2.60 25.03 1.07
N PHE A 37 -2.79 23.75 1.38
CA PHE A 37 -2.27 23.14 2.62
C PHE A 37 -1.23 22.05 2.39
N HIS A 38 -1.21 21.41 1.21
CA HIS A 38 -0.33 20.28 0.90
C HIS A 38 0.18 20.33 -0.55
N PRO A 39 0.86 21.43 -0.97
CA PRO A 39 1.32 21.57 -2.35
C PRO A 39 2.33 20.47 -2.76
N GLU A 40 3.02 19.86 -1.80
CA GLU A 40 4.00 18.79 -2.00
C GLU A 40 3.39 17.51 -2.60
N ILE A 41 2.11 17.23 -2.32
CA ILE A 41 1.47 16.02 -2.87
C ILE A 41 0.87 16.21 -4.26
N LEU A 42 0.78 17.45 -4.77
CA LEU A 42 0.08 17.77 -6.02
C LEU A 42 0.64 17.02 -7.22
N LYS A 43 1.94 16.74 -7.26
CA LYS A 43 2.59 16.01 -8.36
C LYS A 43 1.95 14.64 -8.57
N ASN A 44 1.81 13.86 -7.51
CA ASN A 44 1.22 12.52 -7.55
C ASN A 44 -0.32 12.59 -7.61
N LEU A 45 -0.92 13.53 -6.87
CA LEU A 45 -2.37 13.71 -6.80
C LEU A 45 -3.01 13.97 -8.17
N ARG A 46 -2.33 14.63 -9.11
CA ARG A 46 -2.83 14.90 -10.48
C ARG A 46 -3.15 13.62 -11.24
N GLY A 47 -2.20 12.69 -11.27
CA GLY A 47 -2.40 11.39 -11.93
C GLY A 47 -3.54 10.60 -11.29
N ASP A 48 -3.56 10.57 -9.95
CA ASP A 48 -4.59 9.88 -9.18
C ASP A 48 -5.98 10.50 -9.40
N ALA A 49 -6.08 11.84 -9.46
CA ALA A 49 -7.32 12.54 -9.74
C ALA A 49 -7.84 12.21 -11.14
N ILE A 50 -6.99 12.25 -12.16
CA ILE A 50 -7.38 11.90 -13.54
C ILE A 50 -7.86 10.45 -13.58
N ALA A 51 -7.09 9.52 -13.04
CA ALA A 51 -7.47 8.11 -13.01
C ALA A 51 -8.79 7.85 -12.24
N SER A 52 -9.02 8.63 -11.19
CA SER A 52 -10.25 8.55 -10.38
C SER A 52 -11.46 9.13 -11.10
N PHE A 53 -11.31 10.20 -11.88
CA PHE A 53 -12.39 10.72 -12.73
C PHE A 53 -12.90 9.69 -13.74
N PHE A 54 -12.00 8.84 -14.27
CA PHE A 54 -12.34 7.79 -15.23
C PHE A 54 -12.61 6.42 -14.59
N TYR A 55 -12.61 6.32 -13.26
CA TYR A 55 -12.78 5.07 -12.52
C TYR A 55 -11.80 3.96 -12.95
N VAL A 56 -10.53 4.33 -13.18
CA VAL A 56 -9.43 3.41 -13.50
C VAL A 56 -8.28 3.52 -12.49
N SER A 57 -8.52 4.12 -11.32
CA SER A 57 -7.50 4.35 -10.30
C SER A 57 -6.85 3.06 -9.78
N ASN A 58 -7.58 1.94 -9.74
CA ASN A 58 -7.01 0.64 -9.37
C ASN A 58 -5.94 0.17 -10.36
N TRP A 59 -6.18 0.27 -11.66
CA TRP A 59 -5.19 -0.06 -12.70
C TRP A 59 -4.07 0.98 -12.75
N TRP A 60 -4.38 2.24 -12.53
CA TRP A 60 -3.40 3.31 -12.41
C TRP A 60 -2.37 2.97 -11.32
N PHE A 61 -2.81 2.60 -10.13
CA PHE A 61 -1.92 2.23 -9.03
C PHE A 61 -1.10 0.98 -9.34
N ILE A 62 -1.68 -0.03 -9.99
CA ILE A 62 -0.95 -1.23 -10.43
C ILE A 62 0.19 -0.87 -11.39
N PHE A 63 -0.09 -0.11 -12.46
CA PHE A 63 0.89 0.20 -13.49
C PHE A 63 1.96 1.21 -13.04
N HIS A 64 1.69 1.98 -11.99
CA HIS A 64 2.65 2.91 -11.39
C HIS A 64 3.33 2.34 -10.14
N ASN A 65 3.14 1.05 -9.85
CA ASN A 65 3.70 0.37 -8.67
C ASN A 65 3.41 1.10 -7.35
N VAL A 66 2.21 1.69 -7.22
CA VAL A 66 1.78 2.33 -5.99
C VAL A 66 1.24 1.27 -5.05
N SER A 67 1.99 0.95 -4.00
CA SER A 67 1.54 0.00 -3.00
C SER A 67 0.27 0.48 -2.27
N TYR A 68 -0.65 -0.45 -1.99
CA TYR A 68 -1.78 -0.19 -1.10
C TYR A 68 -1.36 -0.19 0.36
N PHE A 69 -0.50 -1.13 0.72
CA PHE A 69 -0.08 -1.40 2.09
C PHE A 69 1.11 -0.52 2.47
N ASP A 70 2.02 -0.30 1.52
CA ASP A 70 3.26 0.43 1.70
C ASP A 70 3.18 1.78 1.02
N SER A 71 3.31 2.85 1.76
CA SER A 71 3.42 4.19 1.17
C SER A 71 4.44 4.99 1.94
N PHE A 72 5.44 5.52 1.21
CA PHE A 72 6.39 6.48 1.73
C PHE A 72 5.82 7.89 1.63
N GLY A 73 5.94 8.66 2.71
CA GLY A 73 5.39 10.01 2.79
C GLY A 73 3.87 10.05 2.97
N LEU A 74 3.27 11.18 2.62
CA LEU A 74 1.82 11.36 2.67
C LEU A 74 1.15 10.50 1.59
N PRO A 75 0.31 9.51 1.96
CA PRO A 75 -0.42 8.72 0.98
C PRO A 75 -1.38 9.60 0.19
N SER A 76 -1.64 9.24 -1.07
CA SER A 76 -2.62 9.96 -1.88
C SER A 76 -3.99 9.98 -1.19
N PRO A 77 -4.60 11.15 -0.97
CA PRO A 77 -5.93 11.25 -0.37
C PRO A 77 -7.04 10.65 -1.23
N LEU A 78 -6.76 10.29 -2.48
CA LEU A 78 -7.69 9.62 -3.39
C LEU A 78 -7.45 8.11 -3.48
N LYS A 79 -6.53 7.56 -2.68
CA LYS A 79 -6.14 6.15 -2.76
C LYS A 79 -7.34 5.20 -2.57
N ASN A 80 -8.28 5.52 -1.68
CA ASN A 80 -9.47 4.69 -1.43
C ASN A 80 -10.40 4.52 -2.65
N LEU A 81 -10.28 5.36 -3.68
CA LEU A 81 -11.13 5.28 -4.87
C LEU A 81 -10.85 4.06 -5.76
N TRP A 82 -9.76 3.32 -5.51
CA TRP A 82 -9.46 2.09 -6.24
C TRP A 82 -10.59 1.05 -6.16
N SER A 83 -11.19 0.87 -4.99
CA SER A 83 -12.25 -0.11 -4.80
C SER A 83 -13.54 0.32 -5.52
N LEU A 84 -13.84 1.63 -5.49
CA LEU A 84 -14.95 2.20 -6.22
C LEU A 84 -14.76 2.06 -7.75
N ALA A 85 -13.52 2.16 -8.24
CA ALA A 85 -13.20 1.92 -9.64
C ALA A 85 -13.57 0.48 -10.06
N ILE A 86 -13.25 -0.53 -9.25
CA ILE A 86 -13.64 -1.93 -9.50
C ILE A 86 -15.16 -2.07 -9.57
N GLU A 87 -15.89 -1.45 -8.63
CA GLU A 87 -17.35 -1.50 -8.62
C GLU A 87 -17.97 -0.86 -9.86
N GLU A 88 -17.49 0.32 -10.29
CA GLU A 88 -18.03 1.03 -11.47
C GLU A 88 -17.70 0.29 -12.77
N GLN A 89 -16.50 -0.29 -12.90
CA GLN A 89 -16.15 -1.18 -14.01
C GLN A 89 -17.11 -2.37 -14.07
N PHE A 90 -17.40 -2.95 -12.92
CA PHE A 90 -18.38 -4.05 -12.83
C PHE A 90 -19.79 -3.59 -13.21
N TYR A 91 -20.27 -2.43 -12.74
CA TYR A 91 -21.58 -1.88 -13.10
C TYR A 91 -21.69 -1.52 -14.59
N LEU A 92 -20.58 -1.22 -15.24
CA LEU A 92 -20.55 -0.98 -16.68
C LEU A 92 -20.67 -2.29 -17.46
N ILE A 93 -19.87 -3.29 -17.10
CA ILE A 93 -19.69 -4.54 -17.86
C ILE A 93 -20.79 -5.57 -17.54
N TRP A 94 -21.08 -5.78 -16.26
CA TRP A 94 -21.95 -6.86 -15.80
C TRP A 94 -23.35 -6.86 -16.38
N PRO A 95 -24.09 -5.73 -16.47
CA PRO A 95 -25.43 -5.73 -17.04
C PRO A 95 -25.46 -6.09 -18.53
N ALA A 96 -24.44 -5.65 -19.28
CA ALA A 96 -24.29 -6.01 -20.68
C ALA A 96 -23.99 -7.51 -20.84
N PHE A 97 -23.07 -8.03 -20.03
CA PHE A 97 -22.72 -9.44 -19.96
C PHE A 97 -23.95 -10.31 -19.61
N LEU A 98 -24.69 -9.89 -18.57
CA LEU A 98 -25.89 -10.59 -18.13
C LEU A 98 -26.96 -10.63 -19.24
N LEU A 99 -27.15 -9.56 -20.02
CA LEU A 99 -28.07 -9.54 -21.15
C LEU A 99 -27.69 -10.57 -22.24
N VAL A 100 -26.40 -10.62 -22.58
CA VAL A 100 -25.88 -11.58 -23.56
C VAL A 100 -26.14 -13.01 -23.07
N PHE A 101 -25.81 -13.29 -21.80
CA PHE A 101 -26.03 -14.61 -21.22
C PHE A 101 -27.50 -15.00 -21.11
N LEU A 102 -28.38 -14.07 -20.72
CA LEU A 102 -29.82 -14.33 -20.66
C LEU A 102 -30.44 -14.61 -22.05
N LYS A 103 -29.83 -14.07 -23.11
CA LYS A 103 -30.27 -14.35 -24.48
C LYS A 103 -29.89 -15.78 -24.92
N TRP A 104 -28.71 -16.27 -24.49
CA TRP A 104 -28.17 -17.55 -24.92
C TRP A 104 -28.43 -18.68 -23.92
N VAL A 105 -28.44 -18.40 -22.62
CA VAL A 105 -28.63 -19.36 -21.54
C VAL A 105 -30.03 -19.20 -20.95
N LYS A 106 -30.98 -20.00 -21.44
CA LYS A 106 -32.38 -19.97 -20.95
C LYS A 106 -32.55 -20.60 -19.56
N ASN A 107 -31.60 -21.45 -19.14
CA ASN A 107 -31.67 -22.17 -17.87
C ASN A 107 -31.05 -21.33 -16.73
N PRO A 108 -31.84 -20.85 -15.74
CA PRO A 108 -31.31 -20.04 -14.63
C PRO A 108 -30.33 -20.79 -13.73
N LYS A 109 -30.44 -22.13 -13.62
CA LYS A 109 -29.49 -22.94 -12.85
C LYS A 109 -28.13 -23.01 -13.55
N LEU A 110 -28.09 -23.06 -14.89
CA LEU A 110 -26.85 -23.00 -15.64
C LEU A 110 -26.21 -21.62 -15.54
N LEU A 111 -27.00 -20.55 -15.61
CA LEU A 111 -26.50 -19.18 -15.41
C LEU A 111 -25.88 -19.00 -14.03
N LEU A 112 -26.52 -19.49 -12.98
CA LEU A 112 -25.96 -19.48 -11.62
C LEU A 112 -24.63 -20.23 -11.55
N LYS A 113 -24.52 -21.43 -12.17
CA LYS A 113 -23.27 -22.18 -12.21
C LYS A 113 -22.15 -21.42 -12.93
N ILE A 114 -22.47 -20.72 -14.01
CA ILE A 114 -21.53 -19.85 -14.73
C ILE A 114 -21.02 -18.71 -13.82
N VAL A 115 -21.93 -18.04 -13.12
CA VAL A 115 -21.59 -16.93 -12.21
C VAL A 115 -20.67 -17.42 -11.08
N ILE A 116 -21.01 -18.57 -10.46
CA ILE A 116 -20.18 -19.18 -9.43
C ILE A 116 -18.82 -19.60 -10.01
N GLY A 117 -18.80 -20.23 -11.20
CA GLY A 117 -17.57 -20.65 -11.88
C GLY A 117 -16.64 -19.48 -12.18
N LEU A 118 -17.17 -18.35 -12.67
CA LEU A 118 -16.40 -17.13 -12.89
C LEU A 118 -15.86 -16.54 -11.59
N GLY A 119 -16.65 -16.57 -10.51
CA GLY A 119 -16.20 -16.16 -9.19
C GLY A 119 -15.05 -17.03 -8.68
N LEU A 120 -15.18 -18.34 -8.76
CA LEU A 120 -14.12 -19.27 -8.37
C LEU A 120 -12.85 -19.09 -9.23
N LEU A 121 -13.00 -18.86 -10.53
CA LEU A 121 -11.89 -18.58 -11.43
C LEU A 121 -11.14 -17.32 -11.00
N SER A 122 -11.84 -16.24 -10.64
CA SER A 122 -11.24 -15.01 -10.12
C SER A 122 -10.48 -15.24 -8.80
N ALA A 123 -11.05 -16.03 -7.87
CA ALA A 123 -10.39 -16.35 -6.61
C ALA A 123 -9.15 -17.23 -6.80
N VAL A 124 -9.21 -18.22 -7.70
CA VAL A 124 -8.05 -19.05 -8.08
C VAL A 124 -6.99 -18.18 -8.76
N TRP A 125 -7.39 -17.26 -9.62
CA TRP A 125 -6.48 -16.32 -10.28
C TRP A 125 -5.75 -15.45 -9.27
N MET A 126 -6.42 -14.94 -8.23
CA MET A 126 -5.78 -14.25 -7.11
C MET A 126 -4.70 -15.13 -6.46
N THR A 127 -5.01 -16.39 -6.17
CA THR A 127 -4.08 -17.33 -5.55
C THR A 127 -2.83 -17.59 -6.41
N ILE A 128 -3.01 -17.70 -7.72
CA ILE A 128 -1.91 -17.94 -8.68
C ILE A 128 -1.00 -16.71 -8.79
N LEU A 129 -1.57 -15.52 -8.84
CA LEU A 129 -0.81 -14.28 -8.98
C LEU A 129 -0.15 -13.82 -7.67
N TYR A 130 -0.60 -14.32 -6.53
CA TYR A 130 -0.04 -13.94 -5.23
C TYR A 130 1.31 -14.61 -4.99
N VAL A 131 2.32 -13.80 -4.73
CA VAL A 131 3.67 -14.24 -4.37
C VAL A 131 3.89 -13.94 -2.89
N PRO A 132 4.12 -14.96 -2.02
CA PRO A 132 4.39 -14.75 -0.60
C PRO A 132 5.63 -13.89 -0.37
N GLY A 133 5.59 -13.06 0.67
CA GLY A 133 6.71 -12.18 1.02
C GLY A 133 6.92 -11.02 0.04
N THR A 134 5.93 -10.70 -0.80
CA THR A 134 5.95 -9.51 -1.65
C THR A 134 4.74 -8.64 -1.36
N ASP A 135 4.78 -7.38 -1.81
CA ASP A 135 3.62 -6.49 -1.74
C ASP A 135 2.41 -7.11 -2.47
N PRO A 136 1.31 -7.39 -1.76
CA PRO A 136 0.12 -7.99 -2.36
C PRO A 136 -0.76 -7.01 -3.14
N SER A 137 -0.33 -5.77 -3.35
CA SER A 137 -1.14 -4.70 -3.95
C SER A 137 -1.67 -5.06 -5.33
N ARG A 138 -0.89 -5.79 -6.16
CA ARG A 138 -1.36 -6.23 -7.49
C ARG A 138 -2.64 -7.06 -7.40
N VAL A 139 -2.66 -8.04 -6.50
CA VAL A 139 -3.82 -8.94 -6.35
C VAL A 139 -4.96 -8.27 -5.57
N TYR A 140 -4.64 -7.26 -4.76
CA TYR A 140 -5.60 -6.50 -3.98
C TYR A 140 -6.34 -5.45 -4.81
N TYR A 141 -5.65 -4.74 -5.72
CA TYR A 141 -6.23 -3.74 -6.63
C TYR A 141 -6.91 -4.33 -7.87
N GLY A 142 -6.56 -5.55 -8.27
CA GLY A 142 -6.97 -6.11 -9.56
C GLY A 142 -8.48 -6.34 -9.66
N THR A 143 -9.14 -5.81 -10.69
CA THR A 143 -10.53 -6.11 -10.98
C THR A 143 -10.72 -7.60 -11.29
N ASP A 144 -9.74 -8.21 -11.95
CA ASP A 144 -9.67 -9.63 -12.29
C ASP A 144 -9.59 -10.55 -11.07
N THR A 145 -8.83 -10.14 -10.06
CA THR A 145 -8.61 -10.89 -8.82
C THR A 145 -9.70 -10.64 -7.77
N ARG A 146 -10.44 -9.54 -7.87
CA ARG A 146 -11.49 -9.13 -6.92
C ARG A 146 -12.91 -9.33 -7.45
N ALA A 147 -13.09 -9.77 -8.70
CA ALA A 147 -14.41 -9.97 -9.29
C ALA A 147 -15.25 -10.99 -8.50
N PHE A 148 -14.63 -11.95 -7.80
CA PHE A 148 -15.35 -12.95 -7.01
C PHE A 148 -16.21 -12.33 -5.90
N ASP A 149 -15.80 -11.22 -5.30
CA ASP A 149 -16.58 -10.52 -4.26
C ASP A 149 -17.93 -10.06 -4.80
N LEU A 150 -17.92 -9.44 -5.99
CA LEU A 150 -19.12 -8.92 -6.66
C LEU A 150 -19.96 -10.06 -7.25
N LEU A 151 -19.32 -11.08 -7.83
CA LEU A 151 -19.99 -12.25 -8.39
C LEU A 151 -20.65 -13.11 -7.30
N ALA A 152 -20.10 -13.18 -6.09
CA ALA A 152 -20.73 -13.83 -4.94
C ALA A 152 -22.05 -13.14 -4.58
N GLY A 153 -22.11 -11.81 -4.60
CA GLY A 153 -23.34 -11.06 -4.45
C GLY A 153 -24.34 -11.28 -5.57
N CYS A 154 -23.86 -11.42 -6.81
CA CYS A 154 -24.72 -11.78 -7.96
C CYS A 154 -25.29 -13.19 -7.81
N ALA A 155 -24.49 -14.16 -7.40
CA ALA A 155 -24.94 -15.52 -7.14
C ALA A 155 -26.02 -15.56 -6.05
N LEU A 156 -25.84 -14.80 -4.97
CA LEU A 156 -26.84 -14.64 -3.93
C LEU A 156 -28.18 -14.14 -4.50
N ALA A 157 -28.16 -13.13 -5.38
CA ALA A 157 -29.38 -12.57 -5.97
C ALA A 157 -30.20 -13.60 -6.77
N PHE A 158 -29.56 -14.61 -7.38
CA PHE A 158 -30.24 -15.70 -8.06
C PHE A 158 -30.89 -16.69 -7.08
N VAL A 159 -30.25 -16.99 -5.97
CA VAL A 159 -30.71 -17.99 -5.00
C VAL A 159 -31.66 -17.38 -3.97
N TRP A 160 -31.47 -16.11 -3.66
CA TRP A 160 -32.15 -15.39 -2.56
C TRP A 160 -32.86 -14.12 -3.04
N PRO A 161 -33.85 -14.21 -3.96
CA PRO A 161 -34.53 -13.04 -4.48
C PRO A 161 -35.38 -12.37 -3.39
N PHE A 162 -35.05 -11.13 -3.03
CA PHE A 162 -35.65 -10.38 -1.93
C PHE A 162 -37.17 -10.32 -1.97
N ASN A 163 -37.75 -10.18 -3.15
CA ASN A 163 -39.19 -10.09 -3.37
C ASN A 163 -39.96 -11.39 -3.18
N ARG A 164 -39.27 -12.52 -2.97
CA ARG A 164 -39.85 -13.85 -2.73
C ARG A 164 -39.64 -14.35 -1.30
N LEU A 165 -39.03 -13.56 -0.43
CA LEU A 165 -38.76 -13.95 0.95
C LEU A 165 -40.02 -13.80 1.81
N SER A 166 -40.44 -14.88 2.47
CA SER A 166 -41.60 -14.87 3.35
C SER A 166 -41.25 -14.38 4.76
N PRO A 167 -42.06 -13.50 5.37
CA PRO A 167 -41.89 -13.10 6.76
C PRO A 167 -42.23 -14.25 7.74
N VAL A 168 -43.01 -15.24 7.27
CA VAL A 168 -43.43 -16.40 8.08
C VAL A 168 -42.67 -17.63 7.59
N VAL A 169 -41.85 -18.21 8.45
CA VAL A 169 -41.09 -19.43 8.17
C VAL A 169 -41.16 -20.40 9.37
N PRO A 170 -41.00 -21.72 9.15
CA PRO A 170 -40.95 -22.70 10.25
C PRO A 170 -39.89 -22.34 11.30
N ARG A 171 -40.15 -22.69 12.56
CA ARG A 171 -39.24 -22.41 13.70
C ARG A 171 -37.80 -22.90 13.43
N LYS A 172 -37.65 -24.12 12.87
CA LYS A 172 -36.33 -24.68 12.53
C LYS A 172 -35.59 -23.80 11.51
N SER A 173 -36.24 -23.43 10.41
CA SER A 173 -35.65 -22.56 9.37
C SER A 173 -35.27 -21.19 9.94
N LYS A 174 -36.11 -20.62 10.81
CA LYS A 174 -35.81 -19.36 11.48
C LYS A 174 -34.59 -19.48 12.40
N ALA A 175 -34.48 -20.60 13.15
CA ALA A 175 -33.32 -20.86 14.00
C ALA A 175 -32.03 -20.97 13.16
N VAL A 176 -32.03 -21.78 12.10
CA VAL A 176 -30.89 -21.93 11.19
C VAL A 176 -30.47 -20.58 10.61
N LEU A 177 -31.43 -19.78 10.12
CA LEU A 177 -31.16 -18.45 9.57
C LEU A 177 -30.46 -17.53 10.59
N ASN A 178 -30.99 -17.48 11.80
CA ASN A 178 -30.44 -16.61 12.86
C ASN A 178 -29.07 -17.10 13.34
N ILE A 179 -28.88 -18.41 13.53
CA ILE A 179 -27.60 -19.00 13.94
C ILE A 179 -26.54 -18.74 12.87
N ALA A 180 -26.86 -19.03 11.59
CA ALA A 180 -25.93 -18.82 10.49
C ALA A 180 -25.49 -17.34 10.38
N GLY A 181 -26.44 -16.42 10.50
CA GLY A 181 -26.12 -14.98 10.47
C GLY A 181 -25.28 -14.53 11.66
N THR A 182 -25.58 -15.01 12.88
CA THR A 182 -24.80 -14.67 14.08
C THR A 182 -23.39 -15.22 14.00
N ILE A 183 -23.23 -16.50 13.62
CA ILE A 183 -21.91 -17.13 13.43
C ILE A 183 -21.13 -16.35 12.37
N SER A 184 -21.77 -16.00 11.24
CA SER A 184 -21.09 -15.25 10.17
C SER A 184 -20.59 -13.89 10.65
N ILE A 185 -21.36 -13.15 11.45
CA ILE A 185 -20.94 -11.87 12.03
C ILE A 185 -19.77 -12.08 12.99
N LEU A 186 -19.85 -13.08 13.88
CA LEU A 186 -18.78 -13.39 14.84
C LEU A 186 -17.49 -13.79 14.12
N CYS A 187 -17.58 -14.69 13.12
CA CYS A 187 -16.43 -15.08 12.32
C CYS A 187 -15.82 -13.88 11.58
N PHE A 188 -16.65 -12.97 11.03
CA PHE A 188 -16.18 -11.76 10.37
C PHE A 188 -15.43 -10.85 11.34
N ILE A 189 -15.94 -10.64 12.55
CA ILE A 189 -15.28 -9.83 13.59
C ILE A 189 -13.95 -10.47 14.00
N LEU A 190 -13.94 -11.79 14.26
CA LEU A 190 -12.72 -12.51 14.63
C LEU A 190 -11.68 -12.47 13.51
N PHE A 191 -12.11 -12.66 12.26
CA PHE A 191 -11.23 -12.58 11.11
C PHE A 191 -10.58 -11.19 11.00
N THR A 192 -11.37 -10.13 11.15
CA THR A 192 -10.87 -8.74 11.10
C THR A 192 -9.94 -8.42 12.28
N ALA A 193 -10.14 -9.04 13.44
CA ALA A 193 -9.34 -8.78 14.63
C ALA A 193 -7.98 -9.53 14.65
N PHE A 194 -7.91 -10.70 14.01
CA PHE A 194 -6.75 -11.60 14.15
C PHE A 194 -6.01 -11.89 12.86
N VAL A 195 -6.55 -11.55 11.68
CA VAL A 195 -5.88 -11.78 10.40
C VAL A 195 -5.26 -10.50 9.90
N SER A 196 -3.92 -10.52 9.76
CA SER A 196 -3.17 -9.41 9.17
C SER A 196 -3.27 -9.43 7.64
N GLU A 197 -3.23 -8.23 7.04
CA GLU A 197 -3.21 -8.02 5.58
C GLU A 197 -1.99 -8.63 4.86
N TYR A 198 -0.93 -8.97 5.61
CA TYR A 198 0.29 -9.58 5.05
C TYR A 198 0.29 -11.11 5.09
N GLN A 199 -0.70 -11.73 5.74
CA GLN A 199 -0.75 -13.18 5.84
C GLN A 199 -1.06 -13.86 4.51
N PRO A 200 -0.23 -14.83 4.04
CA PRO A 200 -0.45 -15.54 2.78
C PRO A 200 -1.82 -16.22 2.67
N PHE A 201 -2.35 -16.70 3.80
CA PHE A 201 -3.68 -17.29 3.87
C PHE A 201 -4.77 -16.36 3.32
N LEU A 202 -4.65 -15.04 3.54
CA LEU A 202 -5.64 -14.05 3.12
C LEU A 202 -5.87 -14.12 1.60
N TYR A 203 -4.80 -14.19 0.82
CA TYR A 203 -4.83 -14.19 -0.65
C TYR A 203 -5.00 -15.59 -1.26
N ARG A 204 -4.83 -16.65 -0.45
CA ARG A 204 -4.98 -18.05 -0.85
C ARG A 204 -6.30 -18.67 -0.37
N GLY A 205 -7.38 -17.88 -0.35
CA GLY A 205 -8.72 -18.30 0.01
C GLY A 205 -9.37 -17.54 1.16
N GLY A 206 -8.59 -16.82 2.00
CA GLY A 206 -9.12 -16.05 3.13
C GLY A 206 -10.12 -14.96 2.68
N LEU A 207 -9.82 -14.21 1.62
CA LEU A 207 -10.74 -13.22 1.06
C LEU A 207 -12.00 -13.86 0.48
N LEU A 208 -11.90 -15.02 -0.17
CA LEU A 208 -13.08 -15.77 -0.61
C LEU A 208 -13.94 -16.21 0.57
N PHE A 209 -13.31 -16.66 1.66
CA PHE A 209 -14.03 -16.99 2.89
C PHE A 209 -14.77 -15.77 3.45
N VAL A 210 -14.13 -14.59 3.49
CA VAL A 210 -14.75 -13.32 3.89
C VAL A 210 -15.93 -12.95 2.98
N ALA A 211 -15.81 -13.15 1.67
CA ALA A 211 -16.90 -12.92 0.72
C ALA A 211 -18.11 -13.84 1.00
N ILE A 212 -17.86 -15.11 1.32
CA ILE A 212 -18.91 -16.08 1.71
C ILE A 212 -19.59 -15.64 3.01
N LEU A 213 -18.82 -15.23 4.02
CA LEU A 213 -19.38 -14.67 5.26
C LEU A 213 -20.28 -13.45 4.96
N GLY A 214 -19.81 -12.54 4.10
CA GLY A 214 -20.59 -11.37 3.66
C GLY A 214 -21.90 -11.77 2.96
N VAL A 215 -21.88 -12.78 2.10
CA VAL A 215 -23.08 -13.31 1.45
C VAL A 215 -24.08 -13.86 2.47
N ILE A 216 -23.63 -14.62 3.47
CA ILE A 216 -24.49 -15.16 4.54
C ILE A 216 -25.06 -14.02 5.38
N MET A 217 -24.24 -13.02 5.74
CA MET A 217 -24.70 -11.83 6.48
C MET A 217 -25.80 -11.09 5.71
N ILE A 218 -25.59 -10.82 4.43
CA ILE A 218 -26.57 -10.12 3.58
C ILE A 218 -27.85 -10.96 3.45
N ALA A 219 -27.74 -12.25 3.22
CA ALA A 219 -28.89 -13.16 3.12
C ALA A 219 -29.74 -13.12 4.40
N THR A 220 -29.11 -13.17 5.56
CA THR A 220 -29.80 -13.19 6.87
C THR A 220 -30.36 -11.83 7.27
N ILE A 221 -29.62 -10.73 7.04
CA ILE A 221 -30.08 -9.37 7.35
C ILE A 221 -31.22 -8.96 6.43
N SER A 222 -31.21 -9.37 5.16
CA SER A 222 -32.28 -9.05 4.21
C SER A 222 -33.56 -9.86 4.42
N HIS A 223 -33.52 -10.97 5.19
CA HIS A 223 -34.68 -11.83 5.39
C HIS A 223 -35.62 -11.28 6.46
N PRO A 224 -36.91 -11.03 6.15
CA PRO A 224 -37.86 -10.38 7.06
C PRO A 224 -38.16 -11.20 8.34
N ALA A 225 -37.99 -12.53 8.32
CA ALA A 225 -38.16 -13.38 9.49
C ALA A 225 -36.98 -13.39 10.46
N SER A 226 -35.81 -12.84 10.06
CA SER A 226 -34.60 -12.80 10.89
C SER A 226 -34.68 -11.75 11.99
N TYR A 227 -34.16 -12.04 13.18
CA TYR A 227 -34.00 -11.01 14.20
C TYR A 227 -32.88 -10.01 13.83
N LEU A 228 -31.87 -10.45 13.09
CA LEU A 228 -30.81 -9.56 12.57
C LEU A 228 -31.39 -8.46 11.68
N SER A 229 -32.39 -8.79 10.85
CA SER A 229 -33.11 -7.79 10.06
C SER A 229 -33.71 -6.68 10.94
N LYS A 230 -34.25 -7.03 12.12
CA LYS A 230 -34.82 -6.06 13.05
C LYS A 230 -33.73 -5.18 13.69
N ILE A 231 -32.62 -5.79 14.12
CA ILE A 231 -31.47 -5.08 14.70
C ILE A 231 -30.89 -4.08 13.69
N PHE A 232 -30.59 -4.54 12.49
CA PHE A 232 -29.99 -3.68 11.44
C PHE A 232 -30.99 -2.68 10.83
N SER A 233 -32.27 -2.81 11.12
CA SER A 233 -33.31 -1.82 10.76
C SER A 233 -33.47 -0.69 11.78
N PHE A 234 -32.71 -0.67 12.88
CA PHE A 234 -32.69 0.40 13.88
C PHE A 234 -32.36 1.76 13.23
N LYS A 235 -33.10 2.81 13.60
CA LYS A 235 -33.04 4.12 12.92
C LYS A 235 -31.64 4.69 12.74
N PRO A 236 -30.74 4.72 13.74
CA PRO A 236 -29.36 5.19 13.57
C PRO A 236 -28.57 4.39 12.54
N LEU A 237 -28.66 3.04 12.58
CA LEU A 237 -27.95 2.19 11.62
C LEU A 237 -28.46 2.41 10.18
N ARG A 238 -29.77 2.59 10.01
CA ARG A 238 -30.36 2.95 8.69
C ARG A 238 -29.90 4.33 8.23
N TRP A 239 -29.76 5.28 9.15
CA TRP A 239 -29.24 6.61 8.84
C TRP A 239 -27.82 6.53 8.33
N ILE A 240 -26.93 5.79 9.03
CA ILE A 240 -25.55 5.51 8.60
C ILE A 240 -25.56 4.80 7.22
N GLY A 241 -26.32 3.71 7.09
CA GLY A 241 -26.37 2.92 5.87
C GLY A 241 -26.84 3.70 4.64
N THR A 242 -27.75 4.68 4.79
CA THR A 242 -28.18 5.52 3.67
C THR A 242 -27.13 6.54 3.24
N ARG A 243 -26.14 6.85 4.08
CA ARG A 243 -25.04 7.79 3.86
C ARG A 243 -23.69 7.12 3.71
N SER A 244 -23.65 5.79 3.77
CA SER A 244 -22.42 5.01 3.76
C SER A 244 -21.51 5.33 2.57
N TYR A 245 -22.09 5.66 1.43
CA TYR A 245 -21.33 6.08 0.26
C TYR A 245 -20.60 7.41 0.49
N GLY A 246 -21.26 8.44 0.98
CA GLY A 246 -20.62 9.71 1.33
C GLY A 246 -19.60 9.54 2.45
N ILE A 247 -19.89 8.71 3.47
CA ILE A 247 -18.95 8.39 4.55
C ILE A 247 -17.70 7.74 3.98
N TYR A 248 -17.84 6.74 3.09
CA TYR A 248 -16.72 6.08 2.42
C TYR A 248 -15.90 7.03 1.54
N LEU A 249 -16.52 7.96 0.85
CA LEU A 249 -15.80 8.93 0.02
C LEU A 249 -14.95 9.89 0.85
N TRP A 250 -15.49 10.42 1.95
CA TRP A 250 -14.87 11.51 2.68
C TRP A 250 -13.94 11.08 3.82
N HIS A 251 -14.12 9.85 4.39
CA HIS A 251 -13.30 9.43 5.53
C HIS A 251 -11.81 9.41 5.21
N TYR A 252 -11.43 8.83 4.08
CA TYR A 252 -10.02 8.63 3.75
C TYR A 252 -9.29 9.94 3.43
N PRO A 253 -9.81 10.84 2.58
CA PRO A 253 -9.23 12.17 2.40
C PRO A 253 -9.10 12.97 3.71
N ILE A 254 -10.11 12.93 4.57
CA ILE A 254 -10.08 13.62 5.86
C ILE A 254 -8.95 13.06 6.72
N ILE A 255 -8.87 11.74 6.87
CA ILE A 255 -7.81 11.10 7.66
C ILE A 255 -6.44 11.45 7.08
N THR A 256 -6.24 11.24 5.77
CA THR A 256 -4.94 11.41 5.12
C THR A 256 -4.43 12.86 5.18
N LEU A 257 -5.32 13.84 4.93
CA LEU A 257 -4.94 15.25 4.90
C LEU A 257 -4.83 15.91 6.29
N THR A 258 -5.31 15.26 7.34
CA THR A 258 -5.29 15.82 8.70
C THR A 258 -4.43 15.05 9.69
N THR A 259 -3.84 13.92 9.28
CA THR A 259 -2.95 13.11 10.12
C THR A 259 -1.49 13.44 9.77
N PRO A 260 -0.68 13.97 10.71
CA PRO A 260 0.75 14.12 10.51
C PRO A 260 1.42 12.75 10.28
N VAL A 261 2.39 12.70 9.37
CA VAL A 261 3.08 11.43 9.01
C VAL A 261 3.71 10.76 10.24
N LEU A 262 4.29 11.55 11.14
CA LEU A 262 4.93 11.04 12.36
C LEU A 262 3.95 10.42 13.39
N GLU A 263 2.65 10.69 13.26
CA GLU A 263 1.62 10.17 14.17
C GLU A 263 0.87 8.95 13.63
N ILE A 264 1.27 8.40 12.47
CA ILE A 264 0.61 7.23 11.88
C ILE A 264 0.68 6.01 12.81
N THR A 265 1.80 5.86 13.55
CA THR A 265 2.01 4.74 14.49
C THR A 265 1.53 5.00 15.92
N GLN A 266 1.21 6.25 16.25
CA GLN A 266 0.70 6.63 17.57
C GLN A 266 -0.59 7.44 17.41
N PRO A 267 -1.73 6.80 17.19
CA PRO A 267 -2.97 7.49 16.89
C PRO A 267 -3.44 8.34 18.08
N ASN A 268 -3.64 9.64 17.83
CA ASN A 268 -4.24 10.55 18.78
C ASN A 268 -5.76 10.34 18.79
N ILE A 269 -6.31 9.86 19.92
CA ILE A 269 -7.74 9.55 20.06
C ILE A 269 -8.64 10.77 19.81
N TRP A 270 -8.25 11.96 20.24
CA TRP A 270 -9.03 13.17 20.04
C TRP A 270 -9.09 13.56 18.56
N ARG A 271 -7.98 13.41 17.83
CA ARG A 271 -7.95 13.60 16.38
C ARG A 271 -8.85 12.59 15.69
N ALA A 272 -8.77 11.30 16.03
CA ALA A 272 -9.63 10.28 15.47
C ALA A 272 -11.12 10.59 15.68
N ILE A 273 -11.52 11.04 16.86
CA ILE A 273 -12.91 11.47 17.15
C ILE A 273 -13.31 12.64 16.26
N LEU A 274 -12.44 13.66 16.12
CA LEU A 274 -12.72 14.81 15.26
C LEU A 274 -12.80 14.43 13.78
N GLN A 275 -11.94 13.54 13.30
CA GLN A 275 -11.97 13.00 11.93
C GLN A 275 -13.26 12.24 11.65
N VAL A 276 -13.71 11.41 12.58
CA VAL A 276 -14.99 10.69 12.48
C VAL A 276 -16.14 11.69 12.44
N ALA A 277 -16.17 12.66 13.36
CA ALA A 277 -17.21 13.69 13.40
C ALA A 277 -17.25 14.51 12.10
N ALA A 278 -16.09 14.97 11.61
CA ALA A 278 -15.97 15.71 10.35
C ALA A 278 -16.47 14.86 9.16
N THR A 279 -16.12 13.57 9.14
CA THR A 279 -16.58 12.64 8.10
C THR A 279 -18.11 12.54 8.07
N PHE A 280 -18.74 12.35 9.23
CA PHE A 280 -20.20 12.27 9.31
C PHE A 280 -20.88 13.59 8.91
N ILE A 281 -20.35 14.72 9.34
CA ILE A 281 -20.88 16.05 8.98
C ILE A 281 -20.79 16.28 7.47
N ILE A 282 -19.59 16.07 6.89
CA ILE A 282 -19.37 16.31 5.46
C ILE A 282 -20.18 15.31 4.61
N ALA A 283 -20.27 14.05 5.02
CA ALA A 283 -21.10 13.05 4.35
C ALA A 283 -22.59 13.42 4.38
N GLU A 284 -23.11 13.96 5.50
CA GLU A 284 -24.49 14.45 5.58
C GLU A 284 -24.72 15.64 4.65
N LEU A 285 -23.79 16.59 4.61
CA LEU A 285 -23.87 17.75 3.71
C LEU A 285 -23.85 17.28 2.23
N SER A 286 -22.93 16.38 1.89
CA SER A 286 -22.87 15.78 0.54
C SER A 286 -24.16 15.07 0.19
N PHE A 287 -24.67 14.22 1.07
CA PHE A 287 -25.90 13.48 0.88
C PHE A 287 -27.12 14.41 0.68
N ARG A 288 -27.21 15.46 1.50
CA ARG A 288 -28.36 16.39 1.49
C ARG A 288 -28.35 17.34 0.29
N PHE A 289 -27.17 17.90 -0.03
CA PHE A 289 -27.07 18.99 -1.00
C PHE A 289 -26.62 18.52 -2.40
N ILE A 290 -25.93 17.39 -2.52
CA ILE A 290 -25.39 16.91 -3.80
C ILE A 290 -26.12 15.64 -4.24
N GLU A 291 -26.01 14.56 -3.45
CA GLU A 291 -26.48 13.24 -3.87
C GLU A 291 -28.01 13.17 -4.03
N THR A 292 -28.75 13.56 -3.00
CA THR A 292 -30.22 13.44 -2.99
C THR A 292 -30.90 14.30 -4.04
N PRO A 293 -30.55 15.58 -4.23
CA PRO A 293 -31.17 16.42 -5.26
C PRO A 293 -30.87 15.92 -6.67
N ILE A 294 -29.64 15.54 -6.98
CA ILE A 294 -29.25 15.05 -8.31
C ILE A 294 -29.90 13.69 -8.60
N ARG A 295 -29.95 12.80 -7.60
CA ARG A 295 -30.59 11.49 -7.70
C ARG A 295 -32.09 11.61 -8.01
N LYS A 296 -32.79 12.57 -7.37
CA LYS A 296 -34.25 12.79 -7.55
C LYS A 296 -34.58 13.53 -8.86
N ASN A 297 -33.87 14.60 -9.15
CA ASN A 297 -34.24 15.54 -10.21
C ASN A 297 -33.40 15.35 -11.48
N GLY A 298 -32.28 14.62 -11.41
CA GLY A 298 -31.29 14.53 -12.49
C GLY A 298 -30.43 15.78 -12.60
N PHE A 299 -29.34 15.70 -13.34
CA PHE A 299 -28.35 16.78 -13.49
C PHE A 299 -29.01 18.07 -14.06
N ILE A 300 -29.69 17.93 -15.18
CA ILE A 300 -30.25 19.10 -15.90
C ILE A 300 -31.25 19.87 -15.02
N ASN A 301 -32.15 19.17 -14.35
CA ASN A 301 -33.16 19.82 -13.51
C ASN A 301 -32.59 20.33 -12.19
N TYR A 302 -31.52 19.72 -11.67
CA TYR A 302 -30.79 20.24 -10.52
C TYR A 302 -30.24 21.64 -10.83
N PHE A 303 -29.53 21.79 -11.95
CA PHE A 303 -28.97 23.09 -12.35
C PHE A 303 -30.05 24.09 -12.83
N LYS A 304 -31.12 23.61 -13.45
CA LYS A 304 -32.29 24.48 -13.75
C LYS A 304 -32.99 24.95 -12.46
N GLY A 305 -33.10 24.08 -11.45
CA GLY A 305 -33.70 24.44 -10.16
C GLY A 305 -32.87 25.47 -9.39
N PHE A 306 -31.57 25.55 -9.59
CA PHE A 306 -30.73 26.66 -9.11
C PHE A 306 -31.13 27.99 -9.78
N LYS A 307 -31.65 27.93 -11.01
CA LYS A 307 -32.09 29.10 -11.76
C LYS A 307 -33.47 29.57 -11.29
N ASP A 308 -34.33 28.66 -10.85
CA ASP A 308 -35.79 28.93 -10.63
C ASP A 308 -36.21 28.99 -9.15
N LYS A 309 -35.46 28.44 -8.20
CA LYS A 309 -35.82 28.44 -6.78
C LYS A 309 -35.10 29.49 -5.97
N ASN A 310 -35.86 30.17 -5.09
CA ASN A 310 -35.41 31.19 -4.13
C ASN A 310 -34.43 30.69 -3.06
N TYR A 311 -33.49 29.79 -3.40
CA TYR A 311 -32.47 29.28 -2.47
C TYR A 311 -31.36 30.28 -2.21
N PHE A 312 -31.17 31.29 -3.06
CA PHE A 312 -30.23 32.36 -2.84
C PHE A 312 -31.00 33.62 -2.36
N ILE A 313 -30.78 33.99 -1.12
CA ILE A 313 -31.26 35.23 -0.48
C ILE A 313 -30.94 36.49 -1.33
N TRP A 314 -30.13 36.34 -2.38
CA TRP A 314 -29.57 37.40 -3.22
C TRP A 314 -30.10 37.40 -4.66
N LYS A 315 -31.12 36.58 -4.97
CA LYS A 315 -31.63 36.37 -6.35
C LYS A 315 -32.06 37.64 -7.07
N ASN A 316 -32.53 38.65 -6.34
CA ASN A 316 -33.02 39.90 -6.91
C ASN A 316 -32.00 41.02 -7.03
N LYS A 317 -30.71 40.75 -6.68
CA LYS A 317 -29.63 41.72 -6.83
C LYS A 317 -28.64 41.23 -7.88
N PRO A 318 -28.32 42.04 -8.91
CA PRO A 318 -27.36 41.66 -9.96
C PRO A 318 -25.98 41.28 -9.37
N VAL A 319 -25.60 41.86 -8.25
CA VAL A 319 -24.38 41.58 -7.49
C VAL A 319 -24.31 40.12 -7.05
N GLY A 320 -25.38 39.49 -6.56
CA GLY A 320 -25.40 38.10 -6.11
C GLY A 320 -25.17 37.09 -7.25
N LYS A 321 -25.66 37.40 -8.46
CA LYS A 321 -25.41 36.58 -9.65
C LYS A 321 -23.92 36.62 -10.04
N TRP A 322 -23.31 37.81 -10.06
CA TRP A 322 -21.90 37.97 -10.39
C TRP A 322 -21.00 37.34 -9.35
N LEU A 323 -21.32 37.45 -8.05
CA LEU A 323 -20.58 36.78 -6.97
C LEU A 323 -20.64 35.24 -7.10
N SER A 324 -21.78 34.69 -7.48
CA SER A 324 -21.89 33.23 -7.70
C SER A 324 -21.09 32.77 -8.90
N ILE A 325 -21.08 33.53 -10.00
CA ILE A 325 -20.26 33.23 -11.18
C ILE A 325 -18.79 33.37 -10.82
N ALA A 326 -18.39 34.44 -10.15
CA ALA A 326 -17.00 34.64 -9.70
C ALA A 326 -16.53 33.50 -8.79
N GLY A 327 -17.39 33.04 -7.87
CA GLY A 327 -17.09 31.89 -7.02
C GLY A 327 -16.84 30.59 -7.80
N VAL A 328 -17.68 30.29 -8.79
CA VAL A 328 -17.48 29.13 -9.67
C VAL A 328 -16.21 29.25 -10.49
N VAL A 329 -15.95 30.44 -11.07
CA VAL A 329 -14.72 30.71 -11.83
C VAL A 329 -13.48 30.56 -10.94
N ALA A 330 -13.52 31.08 -9.70
CA ALA A 330 -12.41 30.94 -8.74
C ALA A 330 -12.15 29.46 -8.39
N VAL A 331 -13.19 28.67 -8.12
CA VAL A 331 -13.08 27.22 -7.87
C VAL A 331 -12.45 26.51 -9.06
N LEU A 332 -12.91 26.79 -10.28
CA LEU A 332 -12.36 26.19 -11.51
C LEU A 332 -10.91 26.64 -11.75
N ALA A 333 -10.60 27.91 -11.53
CA ALA A 333 -9.23 28.44 -11.68
C ALA A 333 -8.25 27.77 -10.68
N ILE A 334 -8.62 27.68 -9.39
CA ILE A 334 -7.78 27.04 -8.37
C ILE A 334 -7.63 25.54 -8.67
N PHE A 335 -8.71 24.87 -9.07
CA PHE A 335 -8.65 23.46 -9.47
C PHE A 335 -7.71 23.27 -10.67
N THR A 336 -7.84 24.10 -11.72
CA THR A 336 -6.99 24.04 -12.90
C THR A 336 -5.52 24.34 -12.55
N LEU A 337 -5.28 25.29 -11.65
CA LEU A 337 -3.95 25.60 -11.14
C LEU A 337 -3.35 24.38 -10.40
N GLY A 338 -4.14 23.72 -9.55
CA GLY A 338 -3.71 22.49 -8.86
C GLY A 338 -3.42 21.33 -9.82
N MET A 339 -4.19 21.23 -10.92
CA MET A 339 -3.99 20.20 -11.94
C MET A 339 -2.89 20.54 -12.94
N SER A 340 -2.42 21.80 -13.01
CA SER A 340 -1.32 22.23 -13.86
C SER A 340 0.04 22.00 -13.20
N ASN A 341 1.11 21.95 -14.01
CA ASN A 341 2.49 21.84 -13.50
C ASN A 341 3.07 23.18 -12.99
N VAL A 342 2.28 24.27 -12.96
CA VAL A 342 2.73 25.60 -12.56
C VAL A 342 3.12 25.64 -11.08
N LEU A 343 2.43 24.88 -10.23
CA LEU A 343 2.71 24.75 -8.79
C LEU A 343 3.67 23.59 -8.46
N SER A 344 4.57 23.22 -9.36
CA SER A 344 5.63 22.26 -9.00
C SER A 344 6.57 22.96 -8.01
N VAL A 345 6.44 22.62 -6.74
CA VAL A 345 7.42 23.01 -5.71
C VAL A 345 8.69 22.24 -6.02
N ASN A 346 9.74 22.97 -6.45
CA ASN A 346 11.10 22.43 -6.53
C ASN A 346 11.56 22.14 -5.09
N THR A 347 11.20 20.99 -4.58
CA THR A 347 11.79 20.49 -3.34
C THR A 347 13.23 20.07 -3.66
N ASN A 348 14.18 20.55 -2.88
CA ASN A 348 15.60 20.16 -3.00
C ASN A 348 15.81 18.64 -2.88
N ALA A 349 14.81 17.87 -2.46
CA ALA A 349 14.74 16.43 -2.51
C ALA A 349 14.75 15.85 -3.94
N GLU A 350 14.21 16.55 -4.95
CA GLU A 350 14.31 16.11 -6.36
C GLU A 350 15.72 16.25 -6.93
N LYS A 351 16.49 17.22 -6.48
CA LYS A 351 17.90 17.37 -6.91
C LYS A 351 18.78 16.24 -6.36
N GLN A 352 18.47 15.68 -5.20
CA GLN A 352 19.15 14.50 -4.68
C GLN A 352 18.72 13.22 -5.43
N GLN A 353 17.46 13.06 -5.79
CA GLN A 353 17.01 11.90 -6.56
C GLN A 353 17.50 11.91 -8.02
N THR A 354 17.66 13.08 -8.63
CA THR A 354 18.15 13.19 -10.03
C THR A 354 19.67 13.04 -10.11
N SER A 355 20.42 13.43 -9.07
CA SER A 355 21.87 13.20 -9.01
C SER A 355 22.24 11.73 -8.74
N VAL A 356 21.38 10.96 -8.08
CA VAL A 356 21.56 9.52 -7.84
C VAL A 356 21.29 8.67 -9.09
N LYS A 357 20.48 9.16 -10.04
CA LYS A 357 20.24 8.45 -11.32
C LYS A 357 21.42 8.48 -12.31
N THR A 358 22.45 9.28 -12.05
CA THR A 358 23.57 9.48 -13.02
C THR A 358 24.85 8.74 -12.62
N THR A 359 24.86 7.93 -11.56
CA THR A 359 26.05 7.20 -11.11
C THR A 359 25.92 5.68 -11.22
N THR A 360 25.11 5.18 -12.15
CA THR A 360 25.20 3.81 -12.62
C THR A 360 26.19 3.79 -13.80
N SER A 361 27.47 3.69 -13.49
CA SER A 361 28.49 3.38 -14.50
C SER A 361 28.36 1.91 -14.90
N THR A 362 27.74 1.68 -16.03
CA THR A 362 27.81 0.44 -16.79
C THR A 362 29.27 0.27 -17.27
N PRO A 363 29.87 -0.92 -17.20
CA PRO A 363 31.14 -1.15 -17.87
C PRO A 363 30.92 -1.21 -19.39
N ASP A 364 31.55 -0.31 -20.11
CA ASP A 364 31.59 -0.27 -21.57
C ASP A 364 32.19 -1.56 -22.14
N GLU A 365 31.37 -2.28 -22.91
CA GLU A 365 31.85 -3.21 -23.94
C GLU A 365 32.50 -2.40 -25.10
N LYS A 366 33.81 -2.34 -25.12
CA LYS A 366 34.55 -1.91 -26.33
C LYS A 366 34.70 -3.07 -27.29
N LYS A 367 34.03 -2.97 -28.43
CA LYS A 367 34.29 -3.73 -29.64
C LYS A 367 35.77 -3.58 -30.06
N ALA A 368 36.39 -4.72 -30.27
CA ALA A 368 37.69 -4.86 -30.90
C ALA A 368 37.56 -4.63 -32.41
N ASP A 369 38.38 -3.71 -32.97
CA ASP A 369 38.77 -3.73 -34.36
C ASP A 369 40.26 -4.02 -34.46
N LYS A 370 40.55 -5.00 -35.34
CA LYS A 370 41.88 -5.53 -35.69
C LYS A 370 42.78 -4.46 -36.30
N LYS A 371 44.07 -4.48 -35.90
CA LYS A 371 45.20 -4.42 -36.85
C LYS A 371 46.45 -5.02 -36.23
N GLU A 372 47.06 -5.92 -37.01
CA GLU A 372 48.38 -6.54 -36.87
C GLU A 372 49.52 -5.51 -36.86
N ASP A 373 50.58 -5.73 -36.09
CA ASP A 373 51.94 -6.01 -36.56
C ASP A 373 52.95 -6.19 -35.43
N LYS A 374 53.63 -7.35 -35.56
CA LYS A 374 55.05 -7.76 -35.38
C LYS A 374 55.90 -7.32 -34.16
N ALA A 375 56.30 -8.40 -33.49
CA ALA A 375 57.66 -8.83 -33.18
C ALA A 375 58.56 -7.96 -32.27
N THR A 376 59.12 -8.48 -31.20
CA THR A 376 60.36 -9.24 -31.08
C THR A 376 60.67 -9.42 -29.58
N LYS A 377 60.90 -10.65 -29.14
CA LYS A 377 62.01 -11.28 -28.41
C LYS A 377 62.82 -10.39 -27.44
N ASP A 378 63.16 -10.77 -26.29
CA ASP A 378 63.97 -11.84 -25.73
C ASP A 378 64.16 -11.69 -24.21
N LYS A 379 64.12 -12.83 -23.58
CA LYS A 379 65.09 -13.47 -22.63
C LYS A 379 65.19 -13.00 -21.19
N GLU A 380 64.89 -14.01 -20.36
CA GLU A 380 65.79 -14.76 -19.41
C GLU A 380 66.34 -13.94 -18.23
N ALA A 381 66.23 -14.43 -17.12
CA ALA A 381 66.67 -15.52 -16.27
C ALA A 381 67.09 -14.92 -14.93
N ASP A 382 66.81 -15.46 -13.89
CA ASP A 382 67.29 -16.56 -13.08
C ASP A 382 67.70 -16.12 -11.65
N SER A 383 67.26 -16.89 -10.75
CA SER A 383 67.91 -17.62 -9.66
C SER A 383 68.11 -16.94 -8.29
N ASN A 384 67.61 -17.70 -7.37
CA ASN A 384 68.25 -18.42 -6.24
C ASN A 384 68.43 -17.78 -4.87
N LYS A 385 67.80 -18.52 -3.97
CA LYS A 385 68.34 -19.28 -2.78
C LYS A 385 68.60 -18.49 -1.50
N ALA A 386 67.81 -18.85 -0.50
CA ALA A 386 68.01 -19.82 0.59
C ALA A 386 69.01 -19.43 1.72
N SER A 387 68.55 -19.52 2.91
CA SER A 387 69.00 -20.34 4.06
C SER A 387 68.50 -19.73 5.37
N GLU A 388 67.71 -20.43 6.16
CA GLU A 388 68.07 -21.33 7.29
C GLU A 388 68.94 -20.74 8.38
N GLN A 389 68.45 -20.69 9.63
CA GLN A 389 68.78 -21.41 10.84
C GLN A 389 68.11 -20.75 12.06
N LYS A 390 67.26 -21.45 12.84
CA LYS A 390 67.49 -22.24 14.06
C LYS A 390 68.28 -21.49 15.16
N GLU A 391 67.83 -21.37 16.38
CA GLU A 391 67.50 -22.30 17.43
C GLU A 391 67.03 -21.61 18.73
N THR A 392 66.04 -22.22 19.39
CA THR A 392 65.91 -22.71 20.79
C THR A 392 66.08 -21.73 21.97
N GLN A 393 65.10 -21.59 22.85
CA GLN A 393 64.74 -22.33 24.04
C GLN A 393 63.71 -21.65 24.90
N LYS A 394 62.81 -22.46 25.45
CA LYS A 394 61.86 -22.27 26.56
C LYS A 394 62.64 -22.24 27.92
N PRO A 395 61.95 -22.00 29.11
CA PRO A 395 60.54 -21.97 29.47
C PRO A 395 60.19 -20.94 30.57
N ASP A 396 58.90 -20.84 30.83
CA ASP A 396 58.15 -20.91 32.06
C ASP A 396 57.11 -19.77 32.35
N ASN A 397 55.93 -20.20 32.27
CA ASN A 397 54.81 -20.16 33.24
C ASN A 397 54.32 -18.83 33.83
N LYS A 398 53.09 -18.43 33.44
CA LYS A 398 51.91 -18.30 34.31
C LYS A 398 50.74 -17.64 33.62
N ASN A 399 49.62 -18.34 33.65
CA ASN A 399 48.23 -17.90 33.62
C ASN A 399 47.96 -16.45 33.18
N LYS A 400 47.43 -16.30 31.96
CA LYS A 400 46.45 -15.27 31.61
C LYS A 400 45.36 -15.89 30.74
N SER A 401 44.13 -15.72 31.22
CA SER A 401 42.89 -15.95 30.52
C SER A 401 43.03 -15.67 29.02
N ALA A 402 42.73 -16.66 28.19
CA ALA A 402 42.75 -16.54 26.75
C ALA A 402 41.66 -15.56 26.31
N ALA A 403 42.06 -14.35 25.97
CA ALA A 403 41.26 -13.48 25.12
C ALA A 403 41.25 -14.12 23.72
N THR A 404 40.09 -14.45 23.23
CA THR A 404 39.86 -14.87 21.84
C THR A 404 40.53 -13.85 20.91
N PRO A 405 41.34 -14.26 19.91
CA PRO A 405 41.97 -13.31 19.02
C PRO A 405 40.90 -12.50 18.29
N LYS A 406 40.95 -11.18 18.43
CA LYS A 406 40.06 -10.26 17.73
C LYS A 406 40.34 -10.42 16.23
N THR A 407 39.38 -10.96 15.49
CA THR A 407 39.47 -11.15 14.03
C THR A 407 39.67 -9.78 13.38
N ILE A 408 40.73 -9.59 12.63
CA ILE A 408 40.98 -8.32 11.92
C ILE A 408 40.08 -8.30 10.69
N ILE A 409 39.05 -7.48 10.73
CA ILE A 409 38.17 -7.25 9.58
C ILE A 409 38.93 -6.44 8.55
N THR A 410 39.08 -6.99 7.35
CA THR A 410 39.85 -6.38 6.25
C THR A 410 38.95 -5.78 5.16
N GLN A 411 37.70 -6.21 5.07
CA GLN A 411 36.76 -5.74 4.06
C GLN A 411 35.32 -5.72 4.60
N THR A 412 34.57 -4.71 4.21
CA THR A 412 33.16 -4.51 4.62
C THR A 412 32.27 -4.26 3.42
N VAL A 413 31.10 -4.91 3.37
CA VAL A 413 30.02 -4.57 2.45
C VAL A 413 28.77 -4.18 3.22
N ALA A 414 28.07 -3.16 2.74
CA ALA A 414 26.78 -2.74 3.26
C ALA A 414 25.73 -2.88 2.16
N ILE A 415 24.69 -3.64 2.43
CA ILE A 415 23.55 -3.84 1.54
C ILE A 415 22.30 -3.30 2.22
N GLY A 416 21.62 -2.35 1.58
CA GLY A 416 20.47 -1.71 2.19
C GLY A 416 19.52 -1.08 1.18
N ASP A 417 18.53 -0.39 1.72
CA ASP A 417 17.52 0.32 0.94
C ASP A 417 17.82 1.83 0.83
N SER A 418 16.79 2.68 0.83
CA SER A 418 16.96 4.13 0.71
C SER A 418 17.61 4.76 1.96
N VAL A 419 17.45 4.15 3.13
CA VAL A 419 18.09 4.62 4.37
C VAL A 419 19.60 4.40 4.30
N MET A 420 20.06 3.32 3.66
CA MET A 420 21.48 3.11 3.39
C MET A 420 22.07 4.24 2.55
N LEU A 421 21.33 4.76 1.57
CA LEU A 421 21.77 5.90 0.77
C LEU A 421 21.85 7.21 1.57
N ASP A 422 20.96 7.39 2.54
CA ASP A 422 21.00 8.56 3.43
C ASP A 422 22.26 8.58 4.30
N ILE A 423 22.74 7.41 4.72
CA ILE A 423 23.93 7.27 5.58
C ILE A 423 25.22 7.09 4.79
N GLU A 424 25.18 6.78 3.50
CA GLU A 424 26.33 6.45 2.65
C GLU A 424 27.51 7.44 2.79
N PRO A 425 27.31 8.78 2.70
CA PRO A 425 28.42 9.74 2.81
C PRO A 425 29.18 9.62 4.15
N TYR A 426 28.43 9.49 5.24
CA TYR A 426 28.97 9.41 6.60
C TYR A 426 29.56 8.03 6.90
N LEU A 427 28.98 6.98 6.33
CA LEU A 427 29.46 5.62 6.51
C LEU A 427 30.78 5.38 5.76
N LYS A 428 30.94 5.95 4.56
CA LYS A 428 32.22 5.93 3.82
C LYS A 428 33.35 6.67 4.56
N GLU A 429 33.01 7.76 5.25
CA GLU A 429 33.97 8.49 6.08
C GLU A 429 34.38 7.69 7.32
N ALA A 430 33.42 7.01 7.94
CA ALA A 430 33.64 6.30 9.20
C ALA A 430 34.26 4.90 9.02
N VAL A 431 34.03 4.23 7.89
CA VAL A 431 34.51 2.87 7.58
C VAL A 431 35.29 2.91 6.27
N PRO A 432 36.61 3.03 6.31
CA PRO A 432 37.45 3.06 5.10
C PRO A 432 37.31 1.79 4.26
N ASN A 433 37.31 1.94 2.93
CA ASN A 433 37.21 0.83 1.95
C ASN A 433 35.91 0.02 2.01
N ILE A 434 34.83 0.55 2.58
CA ILE A 434 33.53 -0.09 2.55
C ILE A 434 32.93 -0.08 1.13
N THR A 435 32.36 -1.21 0.74
CA THR A 435 31.53 -1.31 -0.45
C THR A 435 30.07 -1.09 -0.03
N ILE A 436 29.37 -0.12 -0.61
CA ILE A 436 27.97 0.17 -0.28
C ILE A 436 27.11 -0.10 -1.50
N ASP A 437 26.05 -0.88 -1.31
CA ASP A 437 25.01 -1.18 -2.27
C ASP A 437 23.63 -0.81 -1.68
N GLY A 438 23.25 0.46 -1.81
CA GLY A 438 21.95 1.00 -1.44
C GLY A 438 21.06 1.16 -2.68
N LEU A 439 19.78 0.82 -2.57
CA LEU A 439 18.81 0.98 -3.66
C LEU A 439 17.45 1.43 -3.11
N VAL A 440 16.95 2.56 -3.61
CA VAL A 440 15.62 3.05 -3.25
C VAL A 440 14.54 2.00 -3.51
N GLY A 441 13.72 1.70 -2.50
CA GLY A 441 12.63 0.75 -2.63
C GLY A 441 13.04 -0.73 -2.56
N ARG A 442 14.32 -1.05 -2.26
CA ARG A 442 14.77 -2.44 -2.16
C ARG A 442 14.02 -3.17 -1.06
N GLN A 443 13.42 -4.30 -1.42
CA GLN A 443 12.87 -5.26 -0.47
C GLN A 443 13.90 -6.34 -0.12
N LEU A 444 13.73 -7.02 1.01
CA LEU A 444 14.66 -8.05 1.44
C LEU A 444 14.85 -9.17 0.39
N ARG A 445 13.78 -9.55 -0.31
CA ARG A 445 13.83 -10.54 -1.40
C ARG A 445 14.80 -10.12 -2.52
N ASP A 446 14.81 -8.83 -2.86
CA ASP A 446 15.70 -8.32 -3.91
C ASP A 446 17.16 -8.31 -3.41
N ALA A 447 17.34 -8.06 -2.10
CA ALA A 447 18.65 -8.15 -1.46
C ALA A 447 19.21 -9.58 -1.46
N ILE A 448 18.39 -10.64 -1.37
CA ILE A 448 18.83 -12.03 -1.52
C ILE A 448 19.51 -12.24 -2.88
N THR A 449 18.90 -11.74 -3.95
CA THR A 449 19.49 -11.83 -5.29
C THR A 449 20.75 -10.98 -5.40
N THR A 450 20.75 -9.76 -4.86
CA THR A 450 21.89 -8.85 -4.83
C THR A 450 23.08 -9.46 -4.10
N ALA A 451 22.85 -10.13 -2.96
CA ALA A 451 23.88 -10.76 -2.14
C ALA A 451 24.71 -11.81 -2.89
N THR A 452 24.14 -12.47 -3.92
CA THR A 452 24.87 -13.43 -4.76
C THR A 452 26.09 -12.81 -5.47
N GLY A 453 26.04 -11.49 -5.76
CA GLY A 453 27.15 -10.73 -6.32
C GLY A 453 28.26 -10.39 -5.32
N TYR A 454 28.00 -10.57 -4.02
CA TYR A 454 28.92 -10.22 -2.93
C TYR A 454 29.50 -11.43 -2.19
N LYS A 455 29.50 -12.62 -2.77
CA LYS A 455 30.03 -13.86 -2.17
C LYS A 455 31.50 -13.75 -1.70
N LYS A 456 32.29 -12.87 -2.30
CA LYS A 456 33.66 -12.60 -1.87
C LYS A 456 33.75 -12.07 -0.43
N PHE A 457 32.67 -11.49 0.10
CA PHE A 457 32.58 -11.01 1.47
C PHE A 457 32.11 -12.08 2.46
N ASN A 458 31.90 -13.32 2.03
CA ASN A 458 31.59 -14.43 2.91
C ASN A 458 32.88 -15.10 3.41
N SER A 459 33.61 -14.42 4.30
CA SER A 459 34.83 -14.91 4.94
C SER A 459 34.95 -14.39 6.37
N GLU A 460 35.72 -15.08 7.21
CA GLU A 460 35.92 -14.72 8.62
C GLU A 460 36.52 -13.31 8.81
N ASN A 461 37.28 -12.81 7.82
CA ASN A 461 37.87 -11.47 7.82
C ASN A 461 36.98 -10.39 7.21
N SER A 462 35.71 -10.71 6.94
CA SER A 462 34.76 -9.80 6.32
C SER A 462 33.64 -9.43 7.28
N SER A 463 33.11 -8.23 7.12
CA SER A 463 31.85 -7.83 7.74
C SER A 463 30.80 -7.44 6.70
N VAL A 464 29.56 -7.72 7.03
CA VAL A 464 28.38 -7.42 6.21
C VAL A 464 27.40 -6.59 7.04
N ILE A 465 27.03 -5.43 6.55
CA ILE A 465 26.00 -4.58 7.15
C ILE A 465 24.72 -4.77 6.35
N LEU A 466 23.64 -5.18 6.99
CA LEU A 466 22.33 -5.35 6.38
C LEU A 466 21.34 -4.36 7.00
N GLU A 467 20.80 -3.47 6.18
CA GLU A 467 19.81 -2.47 6.54
C GLU A 467 18.62 -2.62 5.57
N LEU A 468 17.57 -3.32 6.00
CA LEU A 468 16.42 -3.70 5.17
C LEU A 468 15.17 -3.79 6.04
N GLY A 469 14.00 -3.63 5.42
CA GLY A 469 12.71 -3.75 6.09
C GLY A 469 11.90 -2.46 6.15
N THR A 470 12.45 -1.35 5.66
CA THR A 470 11.68 -0.10 5.54
C THR A 470 10.70 -0.15 4.36
N ASN A 471 10.98 -0.98 3.35
CA ASN A 471 10.22 -1.08 2.10
C ASN A 471 9.27 -2.28 2.02
N GLY A 472 8.99 -2.94 3.14
CA GLY A 472 8.02 -4.03 3.20
C GLY A 472 8.36 -5.12 4.22
N PRO A 473 7.38 -5.95 4.57
CA PRO A 473 7.59 -7.09 5.45
C PRO A 473 8.38 -8.19 4.74
N PHE A 474 8.98 -9.06 5.54
CA PHE A 474 9.62 -10.29 5.09
C PHE A 474 9.37 -11.43 6.08
N THR A 475 9.54 -12.66 5.62
CA THR A 475 9.43 -13.85 6.48
C THR A 475 10.77 -14.18 7.12
N GLU A 476 10.75 -14.95 8.21
CA GLU A 476 11.99 -15.46 8.83
C GLU A 476 12.80 -16.31 7.85
N ASP A 477 12.13 -17.10 7.00
CA ASP A 477 12.80 -17.91 5.97
C ASP A 477 13.57 -17.03 4.97
N GLN A 478 12.93 -15.95 4.48
CA GLN A 478 13.60 -15.00 3.58
C GLN A 478 14.80 -14.32 4.23
N LEU A 479 14.69 -13.95 5.52
CA LEU A 479 15.83 -13.38 6.26
C LEU A 479 16.94 -14.41 6.39
N ASN A 480 16.61 -15.64 6.71
CA ASN A 480 17.56 -16.74 6.82
C ASN A 480 18.25 -17.01 5.48
N ASP A 481 17.52 -17.04 4.36
CA ASP A 481 18.08 -17.19 3.00
C ASP A 481 19.13 -16.10 2.68
N LEU A 482 18.94 -14.88 3.17
CA LEU A 482 19.91 -13.80 3.01
C LEU A 482 21.13 -13.99 3.91
N LEU A 483 20.90 -14.31 5.19
CA LEU A 483 21.96 -14.49 6.17
C LEU A 483 22.86 -15.69 5.85
N ASP A 484 22.30 -16.76 5.29
CA ASP A 484 23.04 -17.97 4.89
C ASP A 484 24.03 -17.72 3.76
N GLN A 485 23.87 -16.63 2.99
CA GLN A 485 24.85 -16.25 1.98
C GLN A 485 26.15 -15.68 2.59
N PHE A 486 26.11 -15.34 3.88
CA PHE A 486 27.22 -14.73 4.61
C PHE A 486 27.51 -15.48 5.94
N ASP A 487 27.38 -16.82 5.92
CA ASP A 487 27.51 -17.69 7.11
C ASP A 487 28.85 -17.62 7.80
N LYS A 488 29.93 -17.21 7.08
CA LYS A 488 31.32 -17.08 7.60
C LYS A 488 31.66 -15.64 7.99
N ALA A 489 30.92 -14.65 7.50
CA ALA A 489 31.21 -13.26 7.78
C ALA A 489 30.57 -12.80 9.09
N THR A 490 31.11 -11.74 9.69
CA THR A 490 30.40 -11.03 10.78
C THR A 490 29.30 -10.17 10.20
N ILE A 491 28.06 -10.41 10.62
CA ILE A 491 26.89 -9.69 10.11
C ILE A 491 26.41 -8.68 11.16
N TYR A 492 26.29 -7.42 10.77
CA TYR A 492 25.61 -6.37 11.51
C TYR A 492 24.24 -6.14 10.90
N LEU A 493 23.20 -6.67 11.56
CA LEU A 493 21.82 -6.60 11.10
C LEU A 493 21.08 -5.48 11.83
N VAL A 494 20.71 -4.42 11.11
CA VAL A 494 20.10 -3.25 11.72
C VAL A 494 18.59 -3.40 11.73
N ASN A 495 17.96 -3.18 12.89
CA ASN A 495 16.51 -3.18 12.97
C ASN A 495 15.91 -1.89 12.40
N THR A 496 14.66 -1.97 12.03
CA THR A 496 13.99 -0.94 11.21
C THR A 496 13.18 0.03 12.06
N ARG A 497 13.20 1.31 11.68
CA ARG A 497 12.29 2.35 12.16
C ARG A 497 11.51 2.90 10.99
N VAL A 498 10.25 2.49 10.89
CA VAL A 498 9.36 2.89 9.82
C VAL A 498 7.93 3.02 10.35
N PRO A 499 7.18 4.10 10.07
CA PRO A 499 5.82 4.27 10.56
C PRO A 499 4.83 3.38 9.78
N ARG A 500 4.99 2.06 9.89
CA ARG A 500 4.22 1.05 9.14
C ARG A 500 3.79 -0.11 10.04
N GLY A 501 2.68 -0.75 9.67
CA GLY A 501 2.10 -1.85 10.45
C GLY A 501 3.00 -3.07 10.59
N TRP A 502 3.92 -3.31 9.66
CA TRP A 502 4.84 -4.46 9.71
C TRP A 502 6.11 -4.25 10.53
N GLN A 503 6.37 -3.03 11.01
CA GLN A 503 7.62 -2.72 11.75
C GLN A 503 7.88 -3.68 12.91
N SER A 504 6.83 -4.01 13.68
CA SER A 504 6.95 -4.94 14.81
C SER A 504 7.32 -6.35 14.37
N ASP A 505 6.72 -6.84 13.28
CA ASP A 505 6.96 -8.21 12.78
C ASP A 505 8.36 -8.32 12.19
N VAL A 506 8.79 -7.32 11.41
CA VAL A 506 10.15 -7.22 10.87
C VAL A 506 11.18 -7.19 12.01
N ASN A 507 10.99 -6.32 13.00
CA ASN A 507 11.94 -6.20 14.12
C ASN A 507 11.96 -7.45 14.99
N LYS A 508 10.86 -8.19 15.10
CA LYS A 508 10.82 -9.49 15.77
C LYS A 508 11.65 -10.53 15.01
N SER A 509 11.52 -10.61 13.68
CA SER A 509 12.32 -11.52 12.85
C SER A 509 13.81 -11.18 12.95
N ILE A 510 14.15 -9.89 12.94
CA ILE A 510 15.55 -9.42 13.14
C ILE A 510 16.06 -9.81 14.53
N ALA A 511 15.25 -9.63 15.58
CA ALA A 511 15.65 -10.00 16.94
C ALA A 511 15.89 -11.52 17.08
N ASN A 512 15.06 -12.36 16.43
CA ASN A 512 15.24 -13.81 16.41
C ASN A 512 16.56 -14.23 15.74
N ALA A 513 17.01 -13.48 14.74
CA ALA A 513 18.29 -13.74 14.06
C ALA A 513 19.52 -13.54 14.95
N ALA A 514 19.40 -12.86 16.10
CA ALA A 514 20.47 -12.73 17.09
C ALA A 514 20.90 -14.07 17.72
N SER A 515 20.12 -15.14 17.53
CA SER A 515 20.51 -16.51 17.94
C SER A 515 21.66 -17.08 17.10
N ARG A 516 21.95 -16.51 15.94
CA ARG A 516 23.07 -16.92 15.08
C ARG A 516 24.40 -16.34 15.61
N PRO A 517 25.45 -17.14 15.72
CA PRO A 517 26.70 -16.71 16.37
C PRO A 517 27.46 -15.61 15.63
N ASN A 518 27.20 -15.48 14.31
CA ASN A 518 27.84 -14.48 13.46
C ASN A 518 27.00 -13.23 13.23
N VAL A 519 25.80 -13.14 13.85
CA VAL A 519 24.87 -12.01 13.68
C VAL A 519 24.85 -11.14 14.92
N THR A 520 25.11 -9.87 14.75
CA THR A 520 24.95 -8.83 15.78
C THR A 520 23.82 -7.88 15.37
N VAL A 521 22.77 -7.82 16.17
CA VAL A 521 21.65 -6.88 15.93
C VAL A 521 22.03 -5.50 16.41
N VAL A 522 21.84 -4.51 15.54
CA VAL A 522 22.07 -3.08 15.80
C VAL A 522 20.72 -2.40 16.01
N ASP A 523 20.47 -1.88 17.21
CA ASP A 523 19.15 -1.39 17.63
C ASP A 523 18.95 0.09 17.29
N TRP A 524 18.68 0.38 16.01
CA TRP A 524 18.28 1.70 15.55
C TRP A 524 16.88 2.11 16.04
N TYR A 525 15.98 1.14 16.17
CA TYR A 525 14.61 1.39 16.61
C TYR A 525 14.57 2.09 17.98
N SER A 526 15.26 1.52 18.97
CA SER A 526 15.31 2.12 20.30
C SER A 526 16.14 3.42 20.33
N ARG A 527 17.26 3.44 19.60
CA ARG A 527 18.16 4.61 19.54
C ARG A 527 17.46 5.85 18.96
N SER A 528 16.59 5.65 17.99
CA SER A 528 15.85 6.73 17.33
C SER A 528 14.51 7.07 17.99
N SER A 529 14.12 6.35 19.06
CA SER A 529 12.86 6.59 19.75
C SER A 529 12.82 8.00 20.37
N GLY A 530 11.73 8.72 20.10
CA GLY A 530 11.55 10.11 20.56
C GLY A 530 12.39 11.16 19.84
N GLN A 531 13.17 10.78 18.82
CA GLN A 531 14.11 11.66 18.11
C GLN A 531 13.52 12.09 16.76
N SER A 532 12.44 12.86 16.75
CA SER A 532 11.78 13.30 15.51
C SER A 532 12.70 14.08 14.56
N GLN A 533 13.72 14.79 15.11
CA GLN A 533 14.71 15.52 14.32
C GLN A 533 15.65 14.64 13.50
N TYR A 534 15.69 13.32 13.75
CA TYR A 534 16.49 12.38 12.97
C TYR A 534 15.84 12.02 11.63
N PHE A 535 14.55 12.30 11.46
CA PHE A 535 13.76 11.89 10.31
C PHE A 535 13.31 13.06 9.46
N ALA A 536 13.25 12.83 8.15
CA ALA A 536 12.52 13.67 7.22
C ALA A 536 11.00 13.63 7.51
N PRO A 537 10.18 14.49 6.89
CA PRO A 537 8.73 14.53 7.12
C PRO A 537 8.00 13.19 6.84
N ASP A 538 8.59 12.28 6.09
CA ASP A 538 8.03 10.95 5.80
C ASP A 538 8.21 9.94 6.97
N GLY A 539 9.01 10.30 7.96
CA GLY A 539 9.29 9.47 9.14
C GLY A 539 10.16 8.24 8.87
N VAL A 540 10.81 8.16 7.71
CA VAL A 540 11.68 7.05 7.26
C VAL A 540 13.08 7.54 6.90
N HIS A 541 13.18 8.43 5.91
CA HIS A 541 14.45 8.97 5.46
C HIS A 541 15.10 9.83 6.55
N LEU A 542 16.42 9.77 6.60
CA LEU A 542 17.17 10.42 7.64
C LEU A 542 17.56 11.86 7.27
N THR A 543 17.43 12.74 8.24
CA THR A 543 18.09 14.05 8.16
C THR A 543 19.60 13.88 8.34
N LYS A 544 20.37 14.95 8.10
CA LYS A 544 21.80 14.96 8.41
C LYS A 544 22.10 14.50 9.84
N ALA A 545 21.35 14.99 10.83
CA ALA A 545 21.51 14.61 12.23
C ALA A 545 21.17 13.14 12.47
N GLY A 546 20.13 12.64 11.82
CA GLY A 546 19.74 11.23 11.87
C GLY A 546 20.80 10.31 11.26
N ALA A 547 21.33 10.65 10.08
CA ALA A 547 22.36 9.88 9.40
C ALA A 547 23.67 9.80 10.22
N GLN A 548 24.09 10.91 10.80
CA GLN A 548 25.26 10.95 11.69
C GLN A 548 25.05 10.12 12.96
N ALA A 549 23.87 10.21 13.59
CA ALA A 549 23.54 9.40 14.78
C ALA A 549 23.47 7.90 14.46
N TYR A 550 22.97 7.55 13.28
CA TYR A 550 22.90 6.17 12.79
C TYR A 550 24.30 5.59 12.61
N VAL A 551 25.18 6.27 11.88
CA VAL A 551 26.56 5.82 11.64
C VAL A 551 27.34 5.75 12.94
N ALA A 552 27.22 6.73 13.84
CA ALA A 552 27.88 6.69 15.14
C ALA A 552 27.43 5.47 15.98
N MET A 553 26.15 5.12 15.96
CA MET A 553 25.65 3.92 16.62
C MET A 553 26.24 2.65 15.98
N LEU A 554 26.15 2.51 14.65
CA LEU A 554 26.62 1.35 13.90
C LEU A 554 28.12 1.11 14.15
N THR A 555 28.95 2.14 14.01
CA THR A 555 30.39 2.05 14.23
C THR A 555 30.74 1.75 15.70
N SER A 556 29.96 2.24 16.66
CA SER A 556 30.15 1.90 18.07
C SER A 556 29.94 0.39 18.36
N VAL A 557 29.05 -0.26 17.59
CA VAL A 557 28.81 -1.71 17.69
C VAL A 557 29.89 -2.49 16.96
N MET A 558 30.36 -2.02 15.80
CA MET A 558 31.42 -2.66 15.00
C MET A 558 32.78 -2.65 15.71
N ASN A 559 33.03 -1.69 16.58
CA ASN A 559 34.30 -1.54 17.30
C ASN A 559 34.37 -2.28 18.65
N LYS A 560 33.27 -2.91 19.08
CA LYS A 560 33.21 -3.74 20.28
C LYS A 560 33.74 -5.15 19.99
#